data_2d5e93b3f39d346f9d71a11e70db5d9b
#
_entry.id   2d5e93b3f39d346f9d71a11e70db5d9b
#
_cell.length_a   1.000
_cell.length_b   1.000
_cell.length_c   1.000
_cell.angle_alpha   90.00
_cell.angle_beta   90.00
_cell.angle_gamma   90.00
#
_symmetry.space_group_name_H-M   'P 1'
#
loop_
_entity.id
_entity.type
_entity.pdbx_description
1 polymer ?
#
loop_
_entity_poly.entity_id
_entity_poly.type
_entity_poly.pdbx_seq_one_letter_code
_entity_poly.pdbx_strand_id
1 'polypeptide(L)'
;MLDAFKKLISRQPPGPDWREVSDWAKANKLGFKREHEGVGFVIDGGMESKPWRLEWGPPQRLYIEGQELRLRMELGLSPNLQMLLLSQPLLETLERQTFERFTESTQTVIDGATPEEMRWLAMFPKVPYKASKDVRMRFGLVGNVPIEASHWVEGPLARQMDEAALGFLKDESPFVLMLLRGRVYLRMQMPEPKVQLIAQAVSVFEVAVRQALRVAGVMAEGSADWQSTGSTAWQTQLDPEEPKPPKGR
;
A
#
# COMPACT_ATOMS: atom_id res chain seq x y z
N MET A 1 37.30 14.14 36.51
CA MET A 1 37.32 12.92 35.66
C MET A 1 35.93 12.58 35.09
N LEU A 2 34.81 12.93 35.73
CA LEU A 2 33.45 12.67 35.23
C LEU A 2 33.04 13.50 34.00
N ASP A 3 33.61 14.72 33.83
CA ASP A 3 33.28 15.59 32.70
C ASP A 3 33.94 15.17 31.38
N ALA A 4 35.10 14.48 31.45
CA ALA A 4 35.75 13.93 30.27
C ALA A 4 34.99 12.70 29.71
N PHE A 5 34.36 11.92 30.58
CA PHE A 5 33.52 10.79 30.18
C PHE A 5 32.20 11.24 29.53
N LYS A 6 31.57 12.31 30.01
CA LYS A 6 30.39 12.89 29.40
C LYS A 6 30.64 13.44 27.99
N LYS A 7 31.83 14.01 27.74
CA LYS A 7 32.24 14.49 26.40
C LYS A 7 32.56 13.36 25.41
N LEU A 8 32.92 12.15 25.86
CA LEU A 8 33.14 11.01 24.97
C LEU A 8 31.84 10.34 24.54
N ILE A 9 30.81 10.37 25.37
CA ILE A 9 29.50 9.76 25.08
C ILE A 9 28.66 10.66 24.15
N SER A 10 28.97 11.96 24.04
CA SER A 10 28.23 12.91 23.21
C SER A 10 28.74 13.05 21.77
N ARG A 11 29.77 12.30 21.35
CA ARG A 11 30.20 12.22 19.97
C ARG A 11 29.64 10.98 19.28
N GLN A 12 28.32 10.87 19.20
CA GLN A 12 27.74 10.14 18.08
C GLN A 12 28.18 10.85 16.78
N PRO A 13 28.68 10.12 15.76
CA PRO A 13 28.95 10.71 14.47
C PRO A 13 27.71 11.47 14.03
N PRO A 14 27.84 12.67 13.45
CA PRO A 14 26.69 13.41 12.96
C PRO A 14 25.94 12.48 12.01
N GLY A 15 24.72 12.11 12.35
CA GLY A 15 23.84 11.30 11.49
C GLY A 15 23.62 12.03 10.15
N PRO A 16 23.04 11.36 9.15
CA PRO A 16 22.78 11.93 7.85
C PRO A 16 22.10 13.30 7.97
N ASP A 17 22.47 14.22 7.08
CA ASP A 17 21.91 15.56 7.06
C ASP A 17 20.52 15.56 6.40
N TRP A 18 19.49 15.68 7.20
CA TRP A 18 18.09 15.73 6.76
C TRP A 18 17.51 17.14 6.67
N ARG A 19 18.33 18.18 6.61
CA ARG A 19 17.86 19.58 6.63
C ARG A 19 16.93 19.86 5.46
N GLU A 20 17.30 19.52 4.24
CA GLU A 20 16.46 19.75 3.06
C GLU A 20 15.08 19.08 3.18
N VAL A 21 15.03 17.81 3.62
CA VAL A 21 13.79 17.07 3.82
C VAL A 21 12.96 17.68 4.95
N SER A 22 13.60 18.06 6.06
CA SER A 22 12.93 18.71 7.19
C SER A 22 12.36 20.06 6.80
N ASP A 23 13.09 20.86 6.03
CA ASP A 23 12.63 22.18 5.60
C ASP A 23 11.50 22.09 4.58
N TRP A 24 11.58 21.14 3.66
CA TRP A 24 10.48 20.80 2.76
C TRP A 24 9.23 20.35 3.52
N ALA A 25 9.37 19.47 4.52
CA ALA A 25 8.26 19.05 5.34
C ALA A 25 7.59 20.22 6.05
N LYS A 26 8.38 21.11 6.68
CA LYS A 26 7.86 22.32 7.33
C LYS A 26 7.15 23.26 6.35
N ALA A 27 7.74 23.50 5.17
CA ALA A 27 7.14 24.35 4.13
C ALA A 27 5.77 23.82 3.68
N ASN A 28 5.58 22.49 3.69
CA ASN A 28 4.33 21.83 3.34
C ASN A 28 3.42 21.54 4.57
N LYS A 29 3.73 22.09 5.73
CA LYS A 29 2.97 21.90 7.01
C LYS A 29 2.89 20.42 7.44
N LEU A 30 3.92 19.65 7.14
CA LEU A 30 4.06 18.24 7.51
C LEU A 30 4.91 18.10 8.78
N GLY A 31 4.62 17.07 9.58
CA GLY A 31 5.43 16.71 10.74
C GLY A 31 6.68 15.93 10.30
N PHE A 32 7.86 16.34 10.76
CA PHE A 32 9.12 15.63 10.50
C PHE A 32 9.74 15.11 11.79
N LYS A 33 10.16 13.83 11.80
CA LYS A 33 10.84 13.18 12.93
C LYS A 33 11.99 12.32 12.42
N ARG A 34 13.15 12.40 13.05
CA ARG A 34 14.27 11.46 12.81
C ARG A 34 14.04 10.17 13.59
N GLU A 35 14.47 9.04 13.05
CA GLU A 35 14.57 7.82 13.86
C GLU A 35 15.70 7.97 14.89
N HIS A 36 15.43 7.50 16.12
CA HIS A 36 16.41 7.58 17.21
C HIS A 36 17.54 6.56 17.07
N GLU A 37 17.24 5.39 16.53
CA GLU A 37 18.18 4.29 16.35
C GLU A 37 18.19 3.88 14.87
N GLY A 38 19.15 4.39 14.11
CA GLY A 38 19.28 4.02 12.71
C GLY A 38 19.35 5.20 11.73
N VAL A 39 19.38 4.84 10.45
CA VAL A 39 19.41 5.79 9.34
C VAL A 39 18.00 5.88 8.76
N GLY A 40 17.20 6.82 9.24
CA GLY A 40 15.84 6.96 8.76
C GLY A 40 15.13 8.21 9.27
N PHE A 41 13.96 8.48 8.70
CA PHE A 41 13.05 9.53 9.17
C PHE A 41 11.59 9.15 8.89
N VAL A 42 10.71 9.86 9.58
CA VAL A 42 9.25 9.76 9.43
C VAL A 42 8.69 11.14 9.12
N ILE A 43 7.76 11.19 8.17
CA ILE A 43 6.98 12.39 7.86
C ILE A 43 5.50 12.04 8.06
N ASP A 44 4.83 12.80 8.90
CA ASP A 44 3.39 12.69 9.15
C ASP A 44 2.67 13.83 8.42
N GLY A 45 1.66 13.49 7.63
CA GLY A 45 0.81 14.43 6.91
C GLY A 45 -0.67 14.07 7.02
N GLY A 46 -1.51 14.77 6.28
CA GLY A 46 -2.94 14.51 6.26
C GLY A 46 -3.58 14.84 4.92
N MET A 47 -4.61 14.07 4.56
CA MET A 47 -5.44 14.29 3.38
C MET A 47 -6.86 13.76 3.67
N GLU A 48 -7.89 14.43 3.15
CA GLU A 48 -9.29 14.03 3.37
C GLU A 48 -9.63 13.82 4.86
N SER A 49 -9.11 14.71 5.72
CA SER A 49 -9.26 14.66 7.19
C SER A 49 -8.68 13.42 7.86
N LYS A 50 -7.86 12.63 7.17
CA LYS A 50 -7.22 11.42 7.69
C LYS A 50 -5.70 11.56 7.65
N PRO A 51 -4.97 11.02 8.65
CA PRO A 51 -3.51 11.06 8.67
C PRO A 51 -2.92 10.04 7.69
N TRP A 52 -1.83 10.43 7.05
CA TRP A 52 -0.93 9.52 6.35
C TRP A 52 0.48 9.61 6.93
N ARG A 53 1.24 8.55 6.76
CA ARG A 53 2.63 8.47 7.22
C ARG A 53 3.55 8.01 6.09
N LEU A 54 4.66 8.74 5.94
CA LEU A 54 5.80 8.37 5.13
C LEU A 54 6.96 7.98 6.05
N GLU A 55 7.63 6.90 5.72
CA GLU A 55 8.84 6.42 6.38
C GLU A 55 9.91 6.19 5.31
N TRP A 56 11.14 6.62 5.57
CA TRP A 56 12.31 6.27 4.76
C TRP A 56 13.37 5.65 5.68
N GLY A 57 13.93 4.51 5.27
CA GLY A 57 14.88 3.77 6.09
C GLY A 57 15.16 2.38 5.54
N PRO A 58 15.70 1.46 6.38
CA PRO A 58 15.98 0.09 5.99
C PRO A 58 14.76 -0.62 5.40
N PRO A 59 14.97 -1.50 4.39
CA PRO A 59 13.86 -2.16 3.71
C PRO A 59 13.15 -3.17 4.61
N GLN A 60 11.84 -3.26 4.46
CA GLN A 60 10.99 -4.26 5.12
C GLN A 60 10.60 -5.41 4.17
N ARG A 61 11.10 -5.37 2.94
CA ARG A 61 10.84 -6.38 1.90
C ARG A 61 12.14 -6.83 1.27
N LEU A 62 12.29 -8.12 1.09
CA LEU A 62 13.50 -8.73 0.53
C LEU A 62 13.77 -8.35 -0.94
N TYR A 63 12.73 -7.92 -1.66
CA TYR A 63 12.87 -7.46 -3.04
C TYR A 63 13.29 -5.99 -3.17
N ILE A 64 13.48 -5.29 -2.06
CA ILE A 64 14.00 -3.91 -2.03
C ILE A 64 15.42 -3.94 -1.49
N GLU A 65 16.35 -3.44 -2.25
CA GLU A 65 17.75 -3.35 -1.85
C GLU A 65 18.09 -1.93 -1.34
N GLY A 66 18.98 -1.86 -0.35
CA GLY A 66 19.45 -0.60 0.22
C GLY A 66 18.44 0.09 1.11
N GLN A 67 17.72 1.08 0.61
CA GLN A 67 16.76 1.87 1.39
C GLN A 67 15.36 1.88 0.73
N GLU A 68 14.35 1.93 1.57
CA GLU A 68 12.95 1.90 1.18
C GLU A 68 12.22 3.19 1.58
N LEU A 69 11.44 3.76 0.65
CA LEU A 69 10.39 4.73 0.96
C LEU A 69 9.07 4.00 1.08
N ARG A 70 8.34 4.24 2.17
CA ARG A 70 7.02 3.67 2.47
C ARG A 70 6.04 4.79 2.77
N LEU A 71 4.88 4.78 2.12
CA LEU A 71 3.73 5.60 2.51
C LEU A 71 2.57 4.69 2.89
N ARG A 72 1.77 5.13 3.86
CA ARG A 72 0.55 4.42 4.26
C ARG A 72 -0.52 5.38 4.75
N MET A 73 -1.77 5.04 4.47
CA MET A 73 -2.95 5.77 4.93
C MET A 73 -4.11 4.82 5.16
N GLU A 74 -4.77 4.94 6.31
CA GLU A 74 -6.00 4.22 6.63
C GLU A 74 -7.20 4.94 6.03
N LEU A 75 -7.95 4.27 5.15
CA LEU A 75 -9.13 4.85 4.51
C LEU A 75 -10.43 4.37 5.12
N GLY A 76 -10.41 3.27 5.88
CA GLY A 76 -11.64 2.65 6.41
C GLY A 76 -12.54 2.07 5.32
N LEU A 77 -11.95 1.69 4.17
CA LEU A 77 -12.66 1.04 3.07
C LEU A 77 -12.90 -0.43 3.38
N SER A 78 -13.75 -1.07 2.58
CA SER A 78 -13.99 -2.51 2.68
C SER A 78 -12.67 -3.30 2.63
N PRO A 79 -12.42 -4.18 3.60
CA PRO A 79 -11.22 -5.03 3.61
C PRO A 79 -11.20 -6.02 2.43
N ASN A 80 -12.34 -6.23 1.80
CA ASN A 80 -12.49 -7.15 0.67
C ASN A 80 -12.05 -6.55 -0.66
N LEU A 81 -11.82 -5.23 -0.74
CA LEU A 81 -11.27 -4.60 -1.94
C LEU A 81 -9.74 -4.64 -1.86
N GLN A 82 -9.14 -5.44 -2.73
CA GLN A 82 -7.70 -5.70 -2.76
C GLN A 82 -7.16 -5.49 -4.17
N MET A 83 -6.27 -4.53 -4.33
CA MET A 83 -5.70 -4.11 -5.62
C MET A 83 -4.21 -3.85 -5.46
N LEU A 84 -3.42 -4.24 -6.47
CA LEU A 84 -1.97 -4.19 -6.47
C LEU A 84 -1.47 -3.76 -7.84
N LEU A 85 -0.80 -2.61 -7.91
CA LEU A 85 -0.05 -2.10 -9.05
C LEU A 85 1.42 -2.14 -8.71
N LEU A 86 2.25 -2.80 -9.52
CA LEU A 86 3.68 -2.94 -9.26
C LEU A 86 4.50 -2.85 -10.54
N SER A 87 5.80 -2.53 -10.41
CA SER A 87 6.70 -2.50 -11.56
C SER A 87 6.80 -3.88 -12.21
N GLN A 88 6.87 -3.92 -13.54
CA GLN A 88 6.84 -5.16 -14.32
C GLN A 88 7.99 -6.12 -13.98
N PRO A 89 9.26 -5.67 -13.82
CA PRO A 89 10.33 -6.56 -13.41
C PRO A 89 10.11 -7.20 -12.04
N LEU A 90 9.52 -6.43 -11.10
CA LEU A 90 9.18 -6.95 -9.78
C LEU A 90 8.05 -7.98 -9.88
N LEU A 91 7.01 -7.71 -10.68
CA LEU A 91 5.91 -8.64 -10.93
C LEU A 91 6.45 -9.99 -11.42
N GLU A 92 7.27 -9.99 -12.48
CA GLU A 92 7.85 -11.19 -13.07
C GLU A 92 8.74 -11.96 -12.08
N THR A 93 9.51 -11.24 -11.27
CA THR A 93 10.36 -11.84 -10.24
C THR A 93 9.53 -12.52 -9.16
N LEU A 94 8.51 -11.84 -8.64
CA LEU A 94 7.64 -12.38 -7.60
C LEU A 94 6.77 -13.55 -8.11
N GLU A 95 6.31 -13.49 -9.36
CA GLU A 95 5.59 -14.61 -9.99
C GLU A 95 6.47 -15.86 -10.11
N ARG A 96 7.70 -15.70 -10.59
CA ARG A 96 8.67 -16.78 -10.65
C ARG A 96 8.94 -17.39 -9.28
N GLN A 97 9.22 -16.57 -8.27
CA GLN A 97 9.43 -17.03 -6.91
C GLN A 97 8.20 -17.74 -6.32
N THR A 98 7.02 -17.24 -6.63
CA THR A 98 5.76 -17.85 -6.21
C THR A 98 5.61 -19.23 -6.87
N PHE A 99 5.85 -19.31 -8.17
CA PHE A 99 5.77 -20.59 -8.92
C PHE A 99 6.79 -21.62 -8.40
N GLU A 100 8.04 -21.23 -8.19
CA GLU A 100 9.08 -22.10 -7.64
C GLU A 100 8.68 -22.65 -6.27
N ARG A 101 8.18 -21.82 -5.36
CA ARG A 101 7.70 -22.25 -4.03
C ARG A 101 6.55 -23.24 -4.10
N PHE A 102 5.62 -23.07 -5.04
CA PHE A 102 4.49 -23.99 -5.19
C PHE A 102 4.85 -25.31 -5.90
N THR A 103 5.92 -25.32 -6.69
CA THR A 103 6.36 -26.53 -7.41
C THR A 103 7.38 -27.36 -6.64
N GLU A 104 8.22 -26.72 -5.83
CA GLU A 104 9.28 -27.41 -5.06
C GLU A 104 8.82 -27.94 -3.70
N SER A 105 7.79 -27.34 -3.11
CA SER A 105 7.30 -27.80 -1.80
C SER A 105 6.09 -28.71 -1.93
N THR A 106 6.22 -29.94 -1.46
CA THR A 106 5.14 -30.90 -1.23
C THR A 106 4.13 -30.42 -0.15
N GLN A 107 4.31 -29.24 0.40
CA GLN A 107 3.45 -28.63 1.40
C GLN A 107 2.91 -27.29 0.89
N THR A 108 1.66 -27.28 0.50
CA THR A 108 0.83 -26.10 0.14
C THR A 108 0.48 -25.20 1.34
N VAL A 109 1.39 -24.97 2.25
CA VAL A 109 1.15 -24.04 3.36
C VAL A 109 1.72 -22.69 2.96
N ILE A 110 0.82 -21.73 2.67
CA ILE A 110 1.19 -20.32 2.57
C ILE A 110 1.58 -19.88 3.97
N ASP A 111 2.89 -19.87 4.23
CA ASP A 111 3.44 -19.39 5.50
C ASP A 111 3.07 -17.92 5.70
N GLY A 112 2.72 -17.55 6.94
CA GLY A 112 2.45 -16.16 7.34
C GLY A 112 3.63 -15.20 7.10
N ALA A 113 4.85 -15.72 6.91
CA ALA A 113 6.03 -14.98 6.52
C ALA A 113 6.06 -14.57 5.03
N THR A 114 5.21 -15.16 4.18
CA THR A 114 5.14 -14.79 2.75
C THR A 114 4.53 -13.39 2.60
N PRO A 115 5.20 -12.46 1.90
CA PRO A 115 4.67 -11.14 1.63
C PRO A 115 3.27 -11.17 1.00
N GLU A 116 2.41 -10.22 1.36
CA GLU A 116 1.04 -10.13 0.83
C GLU A 116 1.04 -10.06 -0.71
N GLU A 117 1.99 -9.34 -1.27
CA GLU A 117 2.16 -9.15 -2.71
C GLU A 117 2.31 -10.51 -3.42
N MET A 118 3.13 -11.42 -2.88
CA MET A 118 3.32 -12.76 -3.45
C MET A 118 2.06 -13.62 -3.34
N ARG A 119 1.35 -13.54 -2.21
CA ARG A 119 0.09 -14.28 -2.02
C ARG A 119 -0.96 -13.85 -3.03
N TRP A 120 -1.05 -12.56 -3.33
CA TRP A 120 -2.02 -12.03 -4.28
C TRP A 120 -1.72 -12.42 -5.72
N LEU A 121 -0.43 -12.48 -6.08
CA LEU A 121 -0.03 -12.96 -7.40
C LEU A 121 -0.41 -14.44 -7.65
N ALA A 122 -0.48 -15.24 -6.57
CA ALA A 122 -0.95 -16.62 -6.67
C ALA A 122 -2.48 -16.75 -6.73
N MET A 123 -3.22 -15.79 -6.15
CA MET A 123 -4.67 -15.92 -5.95
C MET A 123 -5.51 -15.08 -6.92
N PHE A 124 -5.00 -13.93 -7.37
CA PHE A 124 -5.79 -12.99 -8.15
C PHE A 124 -5.32 -12.87 -9.59
N PRO A 125 -6.25 -12.62 -10.52
CA PRO A 125 -5.90 -12.47 -11.92
C PRO A 125 -5.16 -11.16 -12.19
N LYS A 126 -4.33 -11.15 -13.23
CA LYS A 126 -3.85 -9.92 -13.85
C LYS A 126 -5.02 -9.19 -14.50
N VAL A 127 -5.08 -7.89 -14.28
CA VAL A 127 -6.19 -7.04 -14.71
C VAL A 127 -5.73 -6.14 -15.85
N PRO A 128 -6.35 -6.22 -17.04
CA PRO A 128 -6.13 -5.24 -18.09
C PRO A 128 -6.72 -3.89 -17.68
N TYR A 129 -6.03 -2.79 -18.00
CA TYR A 129 -6.46 -1.44 -17.69
C TYR A 129 -6.09 -0.45 -18.80
N LYS A 130 -6.80 0.68 -18.85
CA LYS A 130 -6.57 1.73 -19.85
C LYS A 130 -5.52 2.73 -19.33
N ALA A 131 -4.38 2.75 -20.00
CA ALA A 131 -3.28 3.68 -19.78
C ALA A 131 -2.47 3.81 -21.08
N SER A 132 -1.44 4.64 -21.09
CA SER A 132 -0.47 4.69 -22.16
C SER A 132 0.19 3.32 -22.39
N LYS A 133 0.81 3.14 -23.54
CA LYS A 133 1.59 1.94 -23.82
C LYS A 133 2.74 1.78 -22.82
N ASP A 134 3.42 2.89 -22.49
CA ASP A 134 4.58 2.88 -21.61
C ASP A 134 4.21 2.45 -20.18
N VAL A 135 3.12 2.96 -19.62
CA VAL A 135 2.62 2.53 -18.31
C VAL A 135 2.26 1.05 -18.31
N ARG A 136 1.53 0.58 -19.33
CA ARG A 136 1.13 -0.83 -19.42
C ARG A 136 2.30 -1.80 -19.62
N MET A 137 3.39 -1.34 -20.21
CA MET A 137 4.62 -2.14 -20.33
C MET A 137 5.45 -2.16 -19.05
N ARG A 138 5.38 -1.10 -18.26
CA ARG A 138 6.22 -0.93 -17.06
C ARG A 138 5.54 -1.37 -15.76
N PHE A 139 4.20 -1.45 -15.74
CA PHE A 139 3.46 -1.79 -14.52
C PHE A 139 2.39 -2.83 -14.79
N GLY A 140 2.32 -3.82 -13.90
CA GLY A 140 1.27 -4.84 -13.88
C GLY A 140 0.24 -4.54 -12.80
N LEU A 141 -1.03 -4.83 -13.10
CA LEU A 141 -2.16 -4.67 -12.19
C LEU A 141 -2.74 -6.04 -11.85
N VAL A 142 -2.96 -6.27 -10.57
CA VAL A 142 -3.58 -7.49 -10.01
C VAL A 142 -4.67 -7.06 -9.03
N GLY A 143 -5.78 -7.76 -9.00
CA GLY A 143 -6.86 -7.44 -8.06
C GLY A 143 -7.91 -8.52 -7.96
N ASN A 144 -8.55 -8.61 -6.80
CA ASN A 144 -9.62 -9.59 -6.56
C ASN A 144 -10.95 -9.17 -7.22
N VAL A 145 -11.12 -7.90 -7.50
CA VAL A 145 -12.28 -7.35 -8.23
C VAL A 145 -11.75 -6.61 -9.48
N PRO A 146 -11.70 -7.27 -10.65
CA PRO A 146 -11.01 -6.75 -11.82
C PRO A 146 -11.52 -5.41 -12.32
N ILE A 147 -12.83 -5.17 -12.29
CA ILE A 147 -13.46 -3.94 -12.77
C ILE A 147 -13.00 -2.75 -11.91
N GLU A 148 -13.08 -2.89 -10.60
CA GLU A 148 -12.69 -1.86 -9.62
C GLU A 148 -11.19 -1.60 -9.67
N ALA A 149 -10.38 -2.65 -9.82
CA ALA A 149 -8.94 -2.51 -9.97
C ALA A 149 -8.57 -1.73 -11.24
N SER A 150 -9.24 -2.02 -12.37
CA SER A 150 -9.09 -1.25 -13.62
C SER A 150 -9.47 0.22 -13.42
N HIS A 151 -10.63 0.48 -12.82
CA HIS A 151 -11.11 1.83 -12.55
C HIS A 151 -10.25 2.61 -11.56
N TRP A 152 -9.57 1.93 -10.64
CA TRP A 152 -8.62 2.56 -9.71
C TRP A 152 -7.44 3.20 -10.44
N VAL A 153 -6.89 2.48 -11.42
CA VAL A 153 -5.71 2.95 -12.17
C VAL A 153 -6.10 3.92 -13.28
N GLU A 154 -7.23 3.71 -13.96
CA GLU A 154 -7.63 4.51 -15.12
C GLU A 154 -7.82 6.00 -14.80
N GLY A 155 -7.53 6.86 -15.79
CA GLY A 155 -7.70 8.29 -15.68
C GLY A 155 -6.60 9.01 -14.89
N PRO A 156 -6.89 9.61 -13.72
CA PRO A 156 -5.90 10.43 -12.99
C PRO A 156 -4.67 9.65 -12.56
N LEU A 157 -4.83 8.42 -12.04
CA LEU A 157 -3.69 7.63 -11.60
C LEU A 157 -2.84 7.18 -12.80
N ALA A 158 -3.45 6.77 -13.90
CA ALA A 158 -2.71 6.43 -15.12
C ALA A 158 -1.86 7.59 -15.62
N ARG A 159 -2.39 8.82 -15.64
CA ARG A 159 -1.62 10.01 -16.02
C ARG A 159 -0.45 10.29 -15.08
N GLN A 160 -0.69 10.15 -13.76
CA GLN A 160 0.38 10.32 -12.77
C GLN A 160 1.47 9.24 -12.91
N MET A 161 1.07 8.03 -13.28
CA MET A 161 2.02 6.94 -13.56
C MET A 161 2.79 7.16 -14.88
N ASP A 162 2.21 7.81 -15.88
CA ASP A 162 2.93 8.24 -17.08
C ASP A 162 4.08 9.19 -16.74
N GLU A 163 3.81 10.20 -15.94
CA GLU A 163 4.82 11.15 -15.47
C GLU A 163 5.90 10.45 -14.62
N ALA A 164 5.48 9.55 -13.73
CA ALA A 164 6.40 8.78 -12.90
C ALA A 164 7.30 7.85 -13.72
N ALA A 165 6.75 7.17 -14.73
CA ALA A 165 7.48 6.27 -15.63
C ALA A 165 8.56 6.99 -16.45
N LEU A 166 8.31 8.23 -16.84
CA LEU A 166 9.30 9.06 -17.54
C LEU A 166 10.27 9.75 -16.59
N GLY A 167 9.91 9.87 -15.32
CA GLY A 167 10.67 10.56 -14.28
C GLY A 167 11.36 9.62 -13.29
N PHE A 168 10.87 9.60 -12.08
CA PHE A 168 11.54 8.94 -10.93
C PHE A 168 11.45 7.41 -10.93
N LEU A 169 10.56 6.80 -11.71
CA LEU A 169 10.43 5.35 -11.88
C LEU A 169 11.00 4.86 -13.23
N LYS A 170 11.79 5.70 -13.92
CA LYS A 170 12.36 5.34 -15.24
C LYS A 170 13.29 4.12 -15.20
N ASP A 171 13.97 3.89 -14.09
CA ASP A 171 14.99 2.84 -13.94
C ASP A 171 14.39 1.47 -13.55
N GLU A 172 13.05 1.34 -13.62
CA GLU A 172 12.32 0.10 -13.34
C GLU A 172 12.59 -0.48 -11.93
N SER A 173 12.99 0.38 -11.00
CA SER A 173 13.23 0.00 -9.61
C SER A 173 11.99 -0.61 -8.97
N PRO A 174 12.14 -1.47 -7.94
CA PRO A 174 11.02 -2.01 -7.22
C PRO A 174 10.04 -0.92 -6.75
N PHE A 175 8.80 -1.03 -7.23
CA PHE A 175 7.70 -0.13 -6.90
C PHE A 175 6.43 -0.94 -6.69
N VAL A 176 5.71 -0.66 -5.61
CA VAL A 176 4.44 -1.29 -5.23
C VAL A 176 3.48 -0.22 -4.73
N LEU A 177 2.30 -0.19 -5.33
CA LEU A 177 1.16 0.59 -4.87
C LEU A 177 0.01 -0.38 -4.65
N MET A 178 -0.57 -0.42 -3.44
CA MET A 178 -1.61 -1.39 -3.12
C MET A 178 -2.71 -0.82 -2.22
N LEU A 179 -3.92 -1.32 -2.41
CA LEU A 179 -5.02 -1.20 -1.47
C LEU A 179 -5.21 -2.55 -0.76
N LEU A 180 -5.00 -2.56 0.54
CA LEU A 180 -5.04 -3.75 1.39
C LEU A 180 -5.79 -3.45 2.69
N ARG A 181 -6.86 -4.20 2.97
CA ARG A 181 -7.63 -4.10 4.23
C ARG A 181 -8.06 -2.66 4.55
N GLY A 182 -8.53 -1.94 3.52
CA GLY A 182 -8.98 -0.56 3.66
C GLY A 182 -7.87 0.48 3.79
N ARG A 183 -6.61 0.11 3.54
CA ARG A 183 -5.44 0.99 3.57
C ARG A 183 -4.76 1.08 2.22
N VAL A 184 -4.32 2.28 1.85
CA VAL A 184 -3.41 2.44 0.72
C VAL A 184 -1.97 2.43 1.22
N TYR A 185 -1.12 1.72 0.48
CA TYR A 185 0.32 1.64 0.69
C TYR A 185 1.04 1.97 -0.61
N LEU A 186 2.13 2.72 -0.51
CA LEU A 186 3.14 2.82 -1.55
C LEU A 186 4.48 2.38 -0.96
N ARG A 187 5.20 1.54 -1.69
CA ARG A 187 6.55 1.10 -1.36
C ARG A 187 7.44 1.23 -2.58
N MET A 188 8.63 1.72 -2.40
CA MET A 188 9.59 1.78 -3.49
C MET A 188 11.03 1.79 -2.98
N GLN A 189 11.92 1.30 -3.81
CA GLN A 189 13.34 1.46 -3.59
C GLN A 189 13.72 2.93 -3.79
N MET A 190 14.37 3.51 -2.79
CA MET A 190 14.85 4.90 -2.83
C MET A 190 16.16 5.00 -2.09
N PRO A 191 17.31 4.77 -2.77
CA PRO A 191 18.63 4.81 -2.13
C PRO A 191 18.96 6.15 -1.46
N GLU A 192 18.57 7.26 -2.09
CA GLU A 192 18.75 8.62 -1.58
C GLU A 192 17.40 9.35 -1.50
N PRO A 193 17.02 9.90 -0.33
CA PRO A 193 15.75 10.56 -0.14
C PRO A 193 15.77 12.01 -0.59
N LYS A 194 15.94 12.24 -1.91
CA LYS A 194 15.88 13.58 -2.51
C LYS A 194 14.46 14.15 -2.39
N VAL A 195 14.34 15.38 -1.95
CA VAL A 195 13.05 16.09 -1.75
C VAL A 195 12.13 15.98 -2.97
N GLN A 196 12.68 16.14 -4.18
CA GLN A 196 11.92 16.03 -5.42
C GLN A 196 11.30 14.64 -5.61
N LEU A 197 12.06 13.57 -5.33
CA LEU A 197 11.57 12.18 -5.43
C LEU A 197 10.50 11.89 -4.37
N ILE A 198 10.71 12.39 -3.15
CA ILE A 198 9.74 12.29 -2.05
C ILE A 198 8.42 12.97 -2.45
N ALA A 199 8.49 14.21 -2.96
CA ALA A 199 7.32 14.97 -3.38
C ALA A 199 6.55 14.27 -4.51
N GLN A 200 7.27 13.70 -5.49
CA GLN A 200 6.66 12.93 -6.58
C GLN A 200 5.99 11.65 -6.07
N ALA A 201 6.63 10.91 -5.17
CA ALA A 201 6.04 9.72 -4.55
C ALA A 201 4.78 10.07 -3.74
N VAL A 202 4.80 11.17 -2.97
CA VAL A 202 3.62 11.68 -2.25
C VAL A 202 2.50 12.03 -3.23
N SER A 203 2.80 12.71 -4.35
CA SER A 203 1.80 13.05 -5.38
C SER A 203 1.13 11.80 -5.97
N VAL A 204 1.91 10.77 -6.35
CA VAL A 204 1.35 9.48 -6.82
C VAL A 204 0.47 8.85 -5.74
N PHE A 205 0.93 8.82 -4.50
CA PHE A 205 0.20 8.26 -3.38
C PHE A 205 -1.14 8.97 -3.15
N GLU A 206 -1.15 10.30 -3.15
CA GLU A 206 -2.37 11.09 -2.97
C GLU A 206 -3.40 10.87 -4.08
N VAL A 207 -2.94 10.76 -5.35
CA VAL A 207 -3.83 10.44 -6.47
C VAL A 207 -4.41 9.03 -6.30
N ALA A 208 -3.59 8.06 -5.90
CA ALA A 208 -4.04 6.70 -5.66
C ALA A 208 -5.08 6.61 -4.54
N VAL A 209 -4.90 7.37 -3.46
CA VAL A 209 -5.87 7.48 -2.35
C VAL A 209 -7.20 8.05 -2.85
N ARG A 210 -7.19 9.19 -3.56
CA ARG A 210 -8.43 9.79 -4.12
C ARG A 210 -9.15 8.83 -5.05
N GLN A 211 -8.41 8.10 -5.90
CA GLN A 211 -9.02 7.11 -6.80
C GLN A 211 -9.59 5.89 -6.03
N ALA A 212 -8.94 5.43 -4.96
CA ALA A 212 -9.45 4.35 -4.12
C ALA A 212 -10.76 4.75 -3.43
N LEU A 213 -10.85 5.97 -2.89
CA LEU A 213 -12.08 6.51 -2.30
C LEU A 213 -13.20 6.62 -3.33
N ARG A 214 -12.89 7.09 -4.55
CA ARG A 214 -13.86 7.19 -5.65
C ARG A 214 -14.43 5.83 -6.04
N VAL A 215 -13.59 4.84 -6.26
CA VAL A 215 -14.01 3.49 -6.65
C VAL A 215 -14.86 2.84 -5.54
N ALA A 216 -14.45 2.97 -4.29
CA ALA A 216 -15.20 2.45 -3.16
C ALA A 216 -16.55 3.16 -2.95
N GLY A 217 -16.64 4.46 -3.24
CA GLY A 217 -17.90 5.22 -3.22
C GLY A 217 -18.91 4.68 -4.23
N VAL A 218 -18.47 4.44 -5.46
CA VAL A 218 -19.32 3.84 -6.52
C VAL A 218 -19.79 2.44 -6.12
N MET A 219 -18.95 1.62 -5.50
CA MET A 219 -19.35 0.31 -4.99
C MET A 219 -20.42 0.40 -3.89
N ALA A 220 -20.27 1.35 -2.97
CA ALA A 220 -21.25 1.54 -1.88
C ALA A 220 -22.62 1.96 -2.42
N GLU A 221 -22.68 2.85 -3.39
CA GLU A 221 -23.89 3.27 -4.07
C GLU A 221 -24.57 2.11 -4.82
N GLY A 222 -23.80 1.31 -5.57
CA GLY A 222 -24.29 0.14 -6.28
C GLY A 222 -24.77 -0.98 -5.34
N SER A 223 -24.16 -1.13 -4.16
CA SER A 223 -24.60 -2.13 -3.17
C SER A 223 -25.87 -1.70 -2.42
N ALA A 224 -26.12 -0.41 -2.26
CA ALA A 224 -27.35 0.09 -1.65
C ALA A 224 -28.59 -0.25 -2.49
N ASP A 225 -28.45 -0.17 -3.82
CA ASP A 225 -29.52 -0.57 -4.75
C ASP A 225 -29.83 -2.07 -4.71
N TRP A 226 -28.82 -2.91 -4.48
CA TRP A 226 -28.97 -4.36 -4.30
C TRP A 226 -29.62 -4.74 -2.96
N GLN A 227 -29.31 -4.03 -1.88
CA GLN A 227 -29.89 -4.29 -0.56
C GLN A 227 -31.36 -3.91 -0.46
N SER A 228 -31.86 -3.01 -1.30
CA SER A 228 -33.29 -2.62 -1.32
C SER A 228 -34.22 -3.67 -1.95
N THR A 229 -33.64 -4.67 -2.66
CA THR A 229 -34.40 -5.78 -3.28
C THR A 229 -34.26 -7.10 -2.54
N GLY A 230 -33.56 -7.13 -1.40
CA GLY A 230 -33.40 -8.30 -0.55
C GLY A 230 -34.72 -8.67 0.14
N SER A 231 -35.48 -9.57 -0.46
CA SER A 231 -36.66 -10.20 0.08
C SER A 231 -36.40 -10.75 1.48
N THR A 232 -37.13 -10.27 2.46
CA THR A 232 -37.19 -10.75 3.85
C THR A 232 -37.68 -12.22 4.01
N ALA A 233 -37.88 -12.96 2.91
CA ALA A 233 -38.42 -14.32 2.91
C ALA A 233 -37.48 -15.39 3.52
N TRP A 234 -36.16 -15.10 3.64
CA TRP A 234 -35.20 -16.09 4.16
C TRP A 234 -34.88 -15.92 5.66
N GLN A 235 -35.19 -14.75 6.24
CA GLN A 235 -34.93 -14.50 7.67
C GLN A 235 -35.99 -15.11 8.61
N THR A 236 -37.17 -15.45 8.09
CA THR A 236 -38.28 -16.02 8.91
C THR A 236 -38.14 -17.52 9.17
N GLN A 237 -37.13 -18.19 8.56
CA GLN A 237 -36.96 -19.66 8.71
C GLN A 237 -35.90 -20.08 9.73
N LEU A 238 -35.26 -19.17 10.45
CA LEU A 238 -34.15 -19.47 11.37
C LEU A 238 -34.40 -19.10 12.83
N ASP A 239 -35.63 -18.78 13.22
CA ASP A 239 -35.98 -18.70 14.64
C ASP A 239 -36.21 -20.13 15.18
N PRO A 240 -35.33 -20.66 16.04
CA PRO A 240 -35.57 -21.92 16.71
C PRO A 240 -36.71 -21.70 17.71
N GLU A 241 -37.78 -22.51 17.61
CA GLU A 241 -38.84 -22.57 18.62
C GLU A 241 -38.24 -22.74 20.03
N GLU A 242 -38.48 -21.77 20.90
CA GLU A 242 -38.18 -21.91 22.31
C GLU A 242 -39.02 -23.07 22.91
N PRO A 243 -38.39 -23.99 23.63
CA PRO A 243 -39.11 -25.07 24.28
C PRO A 243 -40.03 -24.52 25.40
N LYS A 244 -41.34 -24.74 25.30
CA LYS A 244 -42.33 -24.40 26.33
C LYS A 244 -42.00 -25.12 27.64
N PRO A 245 -42.02 -24.44 28.79
CA PRO A 245 -41.80 -25.08 30.09
C PRO A 245 -42.92 -26.08 30.41
N PRO A 246 -42.63 -27.20 31.09
CA PRO A 246 -43.62 -28.21 31.45
C PRO A 246 -44.62 -27.66 32.47
N LYS A 247 -45.93 -27.87 32.21
CA LYS A 247 -46.98 -27.56 33.17
C LYS A 247 -46.84 -28.51 34.38
N GLY A 248 -46.56 -27.90 35.54
CA GLY A 248 -46.59 -28.62 36.83
C GLY A 248 -47.98 -29.15 37.20
N ARG A 249 -47.91 -30.32 37.73
CA ARG A 249 -49.02 -30.90 38.60
C ARG A 249 -48.74 -30.51 40.03
#